data_96b5bfb7022eb01aa21958a8f13a9d41
#
_entry.id   96b5bfb7022eb01aa21958a8f13a9d41
#
_cell.length_a   1.000
_cell.length_b   1.000
_cell.length_c   1.000
_cell.angle_alpha   90.00
_cell.angle_beta   90.00
_cell.angle_gamma   90.00
#
_symmetry.space_group_name_H-M   'P 1'
#
loop_
_entity.id
_entity.type
_entity.pdbx_description
1 polymer ?
#
loop_
_entity_poly.entity_id
_entity_poly.type
_entity_poly.pdbx_seq_one_letter_code
_entity_poly.pdbx_strand_id
1 'polypeptide(L)'
;MKVDGKFEEFDMSICVTTLYSYIDKGIFLCLTNKYLPVKKMGKREYEKVQRQKRCSAGESISNRPEHIDKREEFGHWEMDSVIGSRGKSKNTLVVLTERKTRQELVFKVKDHSSKSVVEVLDNLERRWGEKFKQVFKTITVDNGTEFSDYEGLKKSLFNKEERTKVYYCHPYSSWERGSNENQNKLIRRHIPKGSNFDNKTDVEKTSIEKWINNYPRKILGWKSSQDIFSEELKKIC
;
A
#
# COMPACT_ATOMS: atom_id res chain seq x y z
N MET A 1 3.90 17.01 16.54
CA MET A 1 3.88 18.23 17.35
C MET A 1 5.16 18.40 18.15
N LYS A 2 5.50 17.52 19.09
CA LYS A 2 6.81 17.57 19.78
C LYS A 2 7.99 17.52 18.79
N VAL A 3 7.88 16.73 17.74
CA VAL A 3 8.91 16.55 16.71
C VAL A 3 9.02 17.76 15.77
N ASP A 4 7.91 18.50 15.59
CA ASP A 4 7.84 19.64 14.68
C ASP A 4 8.06 21.00 15.37
N GLY A 5 8.49 21.00 16.63
CA GLY A 5 8.68 22.23 17.41
C GLY A 5 7.42 23.00 17.79
N LYS A 6 6.23 22.44 17.45
CA LYS A 6 4.93 23.09 17.69
C LYS A 6 4.35 22.84 19.10
N PHE A 7 5.17 22.34 20.01
CA PHE A 7 4.70 22.01 21.35
C PHE A 7 4.40 23.27 22.17
N GLU A 8 5.14 24.35 21.91
CA GLU A 8 4.99 25.64 22.60
C GLU A 8 3.71 26.42 22.20
N GLU A 9 3.04 26.00 21.11
CA GLU A 9 1.77 26.58 20.68
C GLU A 9 0.57 26.18 21.56
N PHE A 10 0.78 25.33 22.57
CA PHE A 10 -0.28 24.77 23.42
C PHE A 10 -0.02 25.04 24.89
N ASP A 11 -1.01 25.64 25.57
CA ASP A 11 -0.96 25.93 27.00
C ASP A 11 -0.90 24.66 27.86
N MET A 12 -1.38 23.55 27.37
CA MET A 12 -1.38 22.26 28.08
C MET A 12 -0.98 21.10 27.17
N SER A 13 -0.26 20.15 27.74
CA SER A 13 0.01 18.88 27.09
C SER A 13 -0.67 17.73 27.82
N ILE A 14 -1.28 16.83 27.04
CA ILE A 14 -1.87 15.59 27.56
C ILE A 14 -1.16 14.38 26.95
N CYS A 15 -1.08 13.29 27.69
CA CYS A 15 -0.53 12.06 27.14
C CYS A 15 -1.51 11.40 26.15
N VAL A 16 -0.98 10.55 25.27
CA VAL A 16 -1.77 9.86 24.24
C VAL A 16 -2.91 9.03 24.85
N THR A 17 -2.67 8.38 25.98
CA THR A 17 -3.69 7.58 26.69
C THR A 17 -4.84 8.45 27.19
N THR A 18 -4.53 9.63 27.74
CA THR A 18 -5.54 10.60 28.19
C THR A 18 -6.37 11.11 27.02
N LEU A 19 -5.73 11.40 25.86
CA LEU A 19 -6.44 11.81 24.66
C LEU A 19 -7.45 10.74 24.19
N TYR A 20 -7.04 9.47 24.14
CA TYR A 20 -7.95 8.38 23.80
C TYR A 20 -9.08 8.22 24.81
N SER A 21 -8.81 8.38 26.10
CA SER A 21 -9.84 8.36 27.15
C SER A 21 -10.86 9.49 26.96
N TYR A 22 -10.43 10.68 26.58
CA TYR A 22 -11.31 11.82 26.34
C TYR A 22 -12.20 11.60 25.10
N ILE A 23 -11.65 10.97 24.06
CA ILE A 23 -12.43 10.58 22.87
C ILE A 23 -13.48 9.52 23.22
N ASP A 24 -13.11 8.53 24.04
CA ASP A 24 -14.03 7.48 24.53
C ASP A 24 -15.19 8.06 25.34
N LYS A 25 -14.90 9.05 26.20
CA LYS A 25 -15.88 9.73 27.05
C LYS A 25 -16.72 10.76 26.31
N GLY A 26 -16.45 11.00 25.00
CA GLY A 26 -17.19 11.96 24.21
C GLY A 26 -16.96 13.43 24.61
N ILE A 27 -15.83 13.76 25.20
CA ILE A 27 -15.49 15.13 25.64
C ILE A 27 -15.36 16.08 24.44
N PHE A 28 -14.98 15.55 23.28
CA PHE A 28 -14.88 16.34 22.05
C PHE A 28 -16.18 16.29 21.26
N LEU A 29 -16.74 17.45 20.92
CA LEU A 29 -18.01 17.55 20.19
C LEU A 29 -17.98 16.86 18.80
N CYS A 30 -16.86 16.96 18.08
CA CYS A 30 -16.75 16.47 16.72
C CYS A 30 -15.85 15.23 16.55
N LEU A 31 -15.16 14.79 17.61
CA LEU A 31 -14.21 13.69 17.56
C LEU A 31 -14.70 12.50 18.38
N THR A 32 -15.03 11.40 17.69
CA THR A 32 -15.53 10.17 18.31
C THR A 32 -14.67 8.96 17.92
N ASN A 33 -14.85 7.83 18.59
CA ASN A 33 -14.16 6.57 18.31
C ASN A 33 -14.24 6.09 16.86
N LYS A 34 -15.28 6.47 16.12
CA LYS A 34 -15.40 6.11 14.69
C LYS A 34 -14.32 6.74 13.80
N TYR A 35 -13.68 7.81 14.28
CA TYR A 35 -12.55 8.46 13.58
C TYR A 35 -11.20 7.84 13.93
N LEU A 36 -11.14 6.97 14.94
CA LEU A 36 -9.91 6.30 15.33
C LEU A 36 -9.62 5.09 14.44
N PRO A 37 -8.33 4.85 14.07
CA PRO A 37 -7.95 3.78 13.14
C PRO A 37 -8.37 2.37 13.56
N VAL A 38 -8.34 2.07 14.86
CA VAL A 38 -8.41 0.70 15.38
C VAL A 38 -9.72 0.38 16.11
N LYS A 39 -10.43 1.35 16.66
CA LYS A 39 -11.66 1.12 17.46
C LYS A 39 -12.94 0.93 16.65
N LYS A 40 -12.83 0.85 15.33
CA LYS A 40 -13.97 0.67 14.45
C LYS A 40 -14.28 -0.80 14.31
N MET A 41 -15.34 -1.28 15.01
CA MET A 41 -16.08 -2.51 14.71
C MET A 41 -15.83 -3.74 15.58
N GLY A 42 -16.95 -4.44 15.83
CA GLY A 42 -17.09 -5.68 16.58
C GLY A 42 -16.34 -6.89 16.01
N LYS A 43 -16.43 -8.01 16.71
CA LYS A 43 -15.77 -9.28 16.38
C LYS A 43 -16.09 -9.71 14.94
N ARG A 44 -15.04 -10.00 14.15
CA ARG A 44 -15.16 -10.62 12.82
C ARG A 44 -15.41 -12.11 12.99
N GLU A 45 -16.47 -12.63 12.39
CA GLU A 45 -16.58 -14.06 12.13
C GLU A 45 -15.64 -14.45 10.99
N TYR A 46 -14.78 -15.44 11.25
CA TYR A 46 -13.86 -15.98 10.25
C TYR A 46 -14.50 -17.20 9.59
N GLU A 47 -14.89 -17.07 8.33
CA GLU A 47 -15.17 -18.23 7.49
C GLU A 47 -13.86 -18.97 7.16
N LYS A 48 -13.90 -20.31 7.31
CA LYS A 48 -12.79 -21.18 6.89
C LYS A 48 -12.66 -21.10 5.37
N VAL A 49 -11.59 -20.45 4.89
CA VAL A 49 -11.26 -20.41 3.46
C VAL A 49 -10.67 -21.76 3.04
N GLN A 50 -11.23 -22.39 2.01
CA GLN A 50 -10.62 -23.57 1.39
C GLN A 50 -9.25 -23.22 0.81
N ARG A 51 -8.24 -23.97 1.25
CA ARG A 51 -6.84 -23.74 0.87
C ARG A 51 -6.57 -24.38 -0.49
N GLN A 52 -6.50 -23.60 -1.54
CA GLN A 52 -5.92 -24.05 -2.82
C GLN A 52 -4.40 -23.87 -2.78
N LYS A 53 -3.66 -24.96 -3.04
CA LYS A 53 -2.22 -24.92 -3.22
C LYS A 53 -1.93 -24.24 -4.58
N ARG A 54 -1.48 -22.99 -4.57
CA ARG A 54 -1.01 -22.29 -5.78
C ARG A 54 0.51 -22.28 -5.76
N CYS A 55 1.11 -22.66 -6.90
CA CYS A 55 2.55 -22.47 -7.11
C CYS A 55 2.81 -21.04 -7.53
N SER A 56 3.95 -20.46 -7.15
CA SER A 56 4.39 -19.16 -7.64
C SER A 56 4.65 -19.23 -9.15
N ALA A 57 4.29 -18.17 -9.86
CA ALA A 57 4.55 -18.06 -11.29
C ALA A 57 6.02 -17.77 -11.62
N GLY A 58 6.81 -17.29 -10.63
CA GLY A 58 8.18 -16.83 -10.85
C GLY A 58 9.08 -17.04 -9.64
N GLU A 59 10.03 -16.14 -9.42
CA GLU A 59 11.09 -16.26 -8.42
C GLU A 59 10.55 -16.19 -6.99
N SER A 60 10.99 -17.13 -6.14
CA SER A 60 10.57 -17.18 -4.73
C SER A 60 11.15 -16.02 -3.94
N ILE A 61 10.41 -15.54 -2.94
CA ILE A 61 10.88 -14.55 -1.96
C ILE A 61 12.12 -15.04 -1.19
N SER A 62 12.33 -16.35 -1.08
CA SER A 62 13.53 -16.91 -0.48
C SER A 62 14.84 -16.48 -1.18
N ASN A 63 14.77 -16.14 -2.46
CA ASN A 63 15.89 -15.64 -3.25
C ASN A 63 16.07 -14.11 -3.13
N ARG A 64 15.17 -13.43 -2.41
CA ARG A 64 15.26 -11.99 -2.21
C ARG A 64 16.41 -11.68 -1.23
N PRO A 65 17.32 -10.75 -1.60
CA PRO A 65 18.43 -10.37 -0.72
C PRO A 65 17.95 -9.88 0.66
N GLU A 66 18.57 -10.33 1.73
CA GLU A 66 18.18 -10.04 3.12
C GLU A 66 18.20 -8.55 3.46
N HIS A 67 19.09 -7.74 2.82
CA HIS A 67 19.15 -6.31 3.08
C HIS A 67 17.83 -5.59 2.76
N ILE A 68 17.03 -6.14 1.83
CA ILE A 68 15.70 -5.60 1.48
C ILE A 68 14.73 -5.68 2.68
N ASP A 69 14.91 -6.67 3.56
CA ASP A 69 14.05 -6.84 4.73
C ASP A 69 14.27 -5.80 5.81
N LYS A 70 15.44 -5.16 5.83
CA LYS A 70 15.74 -4.03 6.73
C LYS A 70 14.95 -2.77 6.40
N ARG A 71 14.43 -2.66 5.16
CA ARG A 71 13.63 -1.51 4.68
C ARG A 71 14.37 -0.17 4.75
N GLU A 72 15.69 -0.21 4.61
CA GLU A 72 16.56 0.96 4.65
C GLU A 72 16.86 1.49 3.25
N GLU A 73 16.78 0.61 2.25
CA GLU A 73 17.00 0.97 0.85
C GLU A 73 15.70 1.36 0.16
N PHE A 74 15.76 2.41 -0.67
CA PHE A 74 14.66 2.90 -1.49
C PHE A 74 14.53 2.09 -2.79
N GLY A 75 13.30 1.94 -3.26
CA GLY A 75 12.98 1.31 -4.54
C GLY A 75 12.49 -0.14 -4.42
N HIS A 76 12.19 -0.62 -3.23
CA HIS A 76 11.64 -1.95 -3.01
C HIS A 76 10.15 -1.85 -2.67
N TRP A 77 9.32 -2.44 -3.53
CA TRP A 77 7.87 -2.33 -3.47
C TRP A 77 7.19 -3.64 -3.10
N GLU A 78 6.06 -3.53 -2.44
CA GLU A 78 5.09 -4.60 -2.28
C GLU A 78 3.87 -4.24 -3.12
N MET A 79 3.39 -5.16 -3.98
CA MET A 79 2.21 -4.94 -4.80
C MET A 79 1.09 -5.89 -4.39
N ASP A 80 -0.13 -5.38 -4.36
CA ASP A 80 -1.33 -6.12 -3.96
C ASP A 80 -2.54 -5.66 -4.76
N SER A 81 -3.62 -6.41 -4.69
CA SER A 81 -4.89 -6.02 -5.27
C SER A 81 -5.98 -5.88 -4.21
N VAL A 82 -6.74 -4.80 -4.29
CA VAL A 82 -7.88 -4.55 -3.41
C VAL A 82 -9.16 -4.74 -4.20
N ILE A 83 -9.84 -5.86 -3.95
CA ILE A 83 -11.06 -6.24 -4.65
C ILE A 83 -12.26 -5.53 -4.03
N GLY A 84 -13.17 -5.03 -4.88
CA GLY A 84 -14.44 -4.45 -4.49
C GLY A 84 -15.49 -5.48 -4.07
N SER A 85 -16.75 -5.12 -4.20
CA SER A 85 -17.89 -6.01 -3.92
C SER A 85 -17.94 -7.15 -4.94
N ARG A 86 -17.85 -8.40 -4.46
CA ARG A 86 -17.95 -9.58 -5.33
C ARG A 86 -19.28 -9.57 -6.10
N GLY A 87 -19.22 -9.80 -7.41
CA GLY A 87 -20.39 -9.84 -8.29
C GLY A 87 -21.03 -8.47 -8.61
N LYS A 88 -20.56 -7.36 -8.01
CA LYS A 88 -21.08 -6.01 -8.25
C LYS A 88 -20.02 -5.04 -8.78
N SER A 89 -18.75 -5.28 -8.49
CA SER A 89 -17.65 -4.45 -8.97
C SER A 89 -16.81 -5.23 -9.98
N LYS A 90 -16.65 -4.67 -11.17
CA LYS A 90 -15.70 -5.16 -12.18
C LYS A 90 -14.31 -4.59 -11.91
N ASN A 91 -14.25 -3.31 -11.55
CA ASN A 91 -13.01 -2.62 -11.27
C ASN A 91 -12.35 -3.13 -9.99
N THR A 92 -11.01 -3.14 -10.03
CA THR A 92 -10.14 -3.50 -8.91
C THR A 92 -9.15 -2.37 -8.68
N LEU A 93 -8.62 -2.23 -7.46
CA LEU A 93 -7.48 -1.35 -7.22
C LEU A 93 -6.21 -2.20 -7.17
N VAL A 94 -5.21 -1.81 -7.96
CA VAL A 94 -3.84 -2.28 -7.82
C VAL A 94 -3.11 -1.25 -6.96
N VAL A 95 -2.45 -1.71 -5.91
CA VAL A 95 -1.75 -0.88 -4.95
C VAL A 95 -0.29 -1.28 -4.87
N LEU A 96 0.60 -0.29 -4.88
CA LEU A 96 2.03 -0.49 -4.69
C LEU A 96 2.46 0.30 -3.47
N THR A 97 3.10 -0.37 -2.51
CA THR A 97 3.63 0.24 -1.30
C THR A 97 5.15 0.19 -1.33
N GLU A 98 5.82 1.34 -1.29
CA GLU A 98 7.26 1.41 -1.14
C GLU A 98 7.67 1.08 0.31
N ARG A 99 8.63 0.17 0.47
CA ARG A 99 8.92 -0.47 1.77
C ARG A 99 9.62 0.45 2.78
N LYS A 100 10.46 1.38 2.33
CA LYS A 100 11.19 2.34 3.18
C LYS A 100 10.33 3.52 3.56
N THR A 101 9.79 4.20 2.57
CA THR A 101 9.07 5.47 2.73
C THR A 101 7.60 5.29 3.07
N ARG A 102 7.05 4.08 2.86
CA ARG A 102 5.62 3.78 3.00
C ARG A 102 4.74 4.53 2.00
N GLN A 103 5.34 5.05 0.92
CA GLN A 103 4.60 5.66 -0.16
C GLN A 103 3.65 4.66 -0.81
N GLU A 104 2.44 5.10 -1.05
CA GLU A 104 1.40 4.32 -1.69
C GLU A 104 1.09 4.88 -3.07
N LEU A 105 1.01 4.01 -4.07
CA LEU A 105 0.47 4.32 -5.38
C LEU A 105 -0.78 3.48 -5.59
N VAL A 106 -1.89 4.12 -5.97
CA VAL A 106 -3.18 3.45 -6.12
C VAL A 106 -3.68 3.61 -7.55
N PHE A 107 -3.92 2.50 -8.22
CA PHE A 107 -4.40 2.45 -9.61
C PHE A 107 -5.75 1.75 -9.67
N LYS A 108 -6.74 2.39 -10.29
CA LYS A 108 -8.01 1.76 -10.63
C LYS A 108 -7.85 1.05 -11.97
N VAL A 109 -8.07 -0.25 -11.99
CA VAL A 109 -8.00 -1.09 -13.19
C VAL A 109 -9.37 -1.67 -13.52
N LYS A 110 -9.59 -1.97 -14.79
CA LYS A 110 -10.90 -2.39 -15.33
C LYS A 110 -11.35 -3.76 -14.86
N ASP A 111 -10.41 -4.61 -14.43
CA ASP A 111 -10.68 -5.97 -13.98
C ASP A 111 -9.53 -6.50 -13.11
N HIS A 112 -9.69 -7.72 -12.59
CA HIS A 112 -8.71 -8.43 -11.76
C HIS A 112 -7.86 -9.40 -12.58
N SER A 113 -7.41 -8.99 -13.77
CA SER A 113 -6.58 -9.82 -14.66
C SER A 113 -5.09 -9.49 -14.55
N SER A 114 -4.25 -10.45 -14.91
CA SER A 114 -2.80 -10.24 -15.00
C SER A 114 -2.45 -9.17 -16.03
N LYS A 115 -3.18 -9.09 -17.12
CA LYS A 115 -3.01 -8.05 -18.14
C LYS A 115 -3.22 -6.65 -17.58
N SER A 116 -4.26 -6.44 -16.77
CA SER A 116 -4.54 -5.15 -16.14
C SER A 116 -3.44 -4.74 -15.15
N VAL A 117 -2.84 -5.70 -14.45
CA VAL A 117 -1.71 -5.44 -13.54
C VAL A 117 -0.45 -5.08 -14.33
N VAL A 118 -0.14 -5.81 -15.41
CA VAL A 118 1.00 -5.49 -16.30
C VAL A 118 0.84 -4.10 -16.90
N GLU A 119 -0.36 -3.72 -17.36
CA GLU A 119 -0.65 -2.37 -17.88
C GLU A 119 -0.33 -1.25 -16.87
N VAL A 120 -0.51 -1.50 -15.56
CA VAL A 120 -0.11 -0.54 -14.51
C VAL A 120 1.40 -0.32 -14.52
N LEU A 121 2.20 -1.40 -14.56
CA LEU A 121 3.65 -1.28 -14.60
C LEU A 121 4.15 -0.65 -15.91
N ASP A 122 3.51 -0.97 -17.03
CA ASP A 122 3.81 -0.36 -18.33
C ASP A 122 3.57 1.16 -18.30
N ASN A 123 2.49 1.60 -17.68
CA ASN A 123 2.19 3.03 -17.53
C ASN A 123 3.17 3.72 -16.58
N LEU A 124 3.58 3.03 -15.51
CA LEU A 124 4.63 3.53 -14.61
C LEU A 124 5.97 3.64 -15.35
N GLU A 125 6.32 2.64 -16.15
CA GLU A 125 7.57 2.67 -16.94
C GLU A 125 7.56 3.81 -17.96
N ARG A 126 6.45 4.05 -18.67
CA ARG A 126 6.30 5.23 -19.56
C ARG A 126 6.48 6.53 -18.82
N ARG A 127 5.94 6.64 -17.60
CA ARG A 127 6.00 7.86 -16.79
C ARG A 127 7.41 8.13 -16.24
N TRP A 128 8.13 7.09 -15.81
CA TRP A 128 9.44 7.21 -15.19
C TRP A 128 10.60 7.12 -16.16
N GLY A 129 10.39 6.55 -17.36
CA GLY A 129 11.42 6.37 -18.38
C GLY A 129 12.63 5.62 -17.84
N GLU A 130 13.83 6.13 -18.10
CA GLU A 130 15.09 5.52 -17.66
C GLU A 130 15.23 5.41 -16.12
N LYS A 131 14.55 6.28 -15.37
CA LYS A 131 14.56 6.25 -13.90
C LYS A 131 13.73 5.11 -13.31
N PHE A 132 12.91 4.42 -14.13
CA PHE A 132 12.06 3.33 -13.63
C PHE A 132 12.84 2.29 -12.84
N LYS A 133 13.97 1.81 -13.37
CA LYS A 133 14.81 0.80 -12.72
C LYS A 133 15.38 1.25 -11.36
N GLN A 134 15.55 2.55 -11.15
CA GLN A 134 16.05 3.12 -9.89
C GLN A 134 14.94 3.26 -8.85
N VAL A 135 13.72 3.57 -9.31
CA VAL A 135 12.54 3.76 -8.44
C VAL A 135 11.86 2.43 -8.13
N PHE A 136 11.85 1.49 -9.07
CA PHE A 136 11.21 0.18 -8.95
C PHE A 136 12.22 -0.96 -9.10
N LYS A 137 13.16 -1.04 -8.14
CA LYS A 137 14.24 -2.06 -8.15
C LYS A 137 13.69 -3.47 -8.02
N THR A 138 12.78 -3.67 -7.05
CA THR A 138 12.11 -4.95 -6.84
C THR A 138 10.64 -4.77 -6.52
N ILE A 139 9.83 -5.75 -6.90
CA ILE A 139 8.41 -5.81 -6.56
C ILE A 139 8.12 -7.18 -5.94
N THR A 140 7.55 -7.19 -4.74
CA THR A 140 7.10 -8.41 -4.06
C THR A 140 5.59 -8.56 -4.19
N VAL A 141 5.14 -9.72 -4.68
CA VAL A 141 3.71 -10.04 -4.90
C VAL A 141 3.31 -11.31 -4.17
N ASP A 142 2.00 -11.55 -4.02
CA ASP A 142 1.53 -12.87 -3.61
C ASP A 142 1.33 -13.82 -4.84
N ASN A 143 0.76 -14.99 -4.55
CA ASN A 143 0.46 -15.98 -5.59
C ASN A 143 -0.97 -15.81 -6.15
N GLY A 144 -1.47 -14.58 -6.22
CA GLY A 144 -2.75 -14.26 -6.85
C GLY A 144 -2.72 -14.52 -8.36
N THR A 145 -3.88 -14.85 -8.95
CA THR A 145 -4.00 -15.08 -10.40
C THR A 145 -3.68 -13.83 -11.21
N GLU A 146 -3.92 -12.67 -10.63
CA GLU A 146 -3.60 -11.36 -11.21
C GLU A 146 -2.09 -11.10 -11.35
N PHE A 147 -1.26 -11.84 -10.62
CA PHE A 147 0.21 -11.77 -10.71
C PHE A 147 0.82 -12.95 -11.46
N SER A 148 0.02 -13.76 -12.19
CA SER A 148 0.50 -14.96 -12.86
C SER A 148 1.37 -14.70 -14.09
N ASP A 149 1.33 -13.49 -14.67
CA ASP A 149 2.16 -13.11 -15.80
C ASP A 149 3.52 -12.56 -15.34
N TYR A 150 4.40 -13.48 -14.90
CA TYR A 150 5.74 -13.14 -14.41
C TYR A 150 6.57 -12.38 -15.45
N GLU A 151 6.53 -12.84 -16.71
CA GLU A 151 7.31 -12.22 -17.79
C GLU A 151 6.82 -10.80 -18.10
N GLY A 152 5.50 -10.62 -18.13
CA GLY A 152 4.91 -9.28 -18.30
C GLY A 152 5.24 -8.33 -17.16
N LEU A 153 5.29 -8.82 -15.91
CA LEU A 153 5.70 -8.01 -14.77
C LEU A 153 7.18 -7.62 -14.82
N LYS A 154 8.04 -8.56 -15.20
CA LYS A 154 9.50 -8.44 -15.17
C LYS A 154 10.08 -7.65 -16.33
N LYS A 155 9.56 -7.84 -17.54
CA LYS A 155 10.14 -7.31 -18.77
C LYS A 155 9.67 -5.89 -19.09
N SER A 156 10.61 -5.09 -19.58
CA SER A 156 10.36 -3.74 -20.10
C SER A 156 9.43 -3.77 -21.31
N LEU A 157 8.51 -2.79 -21.35
CA LEU A 157 7.67 -2.54 -22.51
C LEU A 157 8.52 -2.15 -23.76
N PHE A 158 9.64 -1.43 -23.55
CA PHE A 158 10.40 -0.81 -24.62
C PHE A 158 11.40 -1.76 -25.27
N ASN A 159 12.23 -2.46 -24.46
CA ASN A 159 13.37 -3.25 -24.98
C ASN A 159 13.32 -4.74 -24.62
N LYS A 160 12.28 -5.18 -23.89
CA LYS A 160 12.11 -6.55 -23.41
C LYS A 160 13.19 -7.04 -22.43
N GLU A 161 14.08 -6.17 -21.99
CA GLU A 161 15.00 -6.45 -20.90
C GLU A 161 14.29 -6.46 -19.55
N GLU A 162 15.01 -6.88 -18.51
CA GLU A 162 14.49 -6.83 -17.14
C GLU A 162 14.32 -5.36 -16.68
N ARG A 163 13.08 -4.96 -16.39
CA ARG A 163 12.75 -3.63 -15.83
C ARG A 163 12.79 -3.60 -14.32
N THR A 164 12.44 -4.72 -13.69
CA THR A 164 12.39 -4.88 -12.23
C THR A 164 12.50 -6.35 -11.86
N LYS A 165 13.02 -6.67 -10.66
CA LYS A 165 12.98 -8.03 -10.13
C LYS A 165 11.66 -8.28 -9.41
N VAL A 166 11.02 -9.41 -9.69
CA VAL A 166 9.73 -9.76 -9.11
C VAL A 166 9.88 -11.00 -8.23
N TYR A 167 9.50 -10.89 -6.96
CA TYR A 167 9.53 -11.97 -5.98
C TYR A 167 8.13 -12.36 -5.53
N TYR A 168 7.89 -13.67 -5.45
CA TYR A 168 6.61 -14.22 -4.99
C TYR A 168 6.73 -14.70 -3.55
N CYS A 169 5.78 -14.27 -2.71
CA CYS A 169 5.67 -14.73 -1.34
C CYS A 169 5.39 -16.23 -1.25
N HIS A 170 5.74 -16.84 -0.12
CA HIS A 170 5.30 -18.19 0.14
C HIS A 170 3.78 -18.28 0.25
N PRO A 171 3.18 -19.39 -0.18
CA PRO A 171 1.73 -19.58 0.00
C PRO A 171 1.33 -19.40 1.47
N TYR A 172 0.24 -18.65 1.70
CA TYR A 172 -0.32 -18.35 3.03
C TYR A 172 0.56 -17.53 3.98
N SER A 173 1.60 -16.85 3.46
CA SER A 173 2.56 -16.07 4.25
C SER A 173 2.31 -14.56 4.10
N SER A 174 1.12 -14.10 4.48
CA SER A 174 0.72 -12.68 4.36
C SER A 174 1.64 -11.73 5.13
N TRP A 175 2.31 -12.21 6.19
CA TRP A 175 3.27 -11.42 6.98
C TRP A 175 4.49 -10.98 6.18
N GLU A 176 4.84 -11.66 5.09
CA GLU A 176 5.96 -11.30 4.20
C GLU A 176 5.71 -9.97 3.46
N ARG A 177 4.42 -9.54 3.40
CA ARG A 177 3.98 -8.26 2.85
C ARG A 177 3.30 -7.37 3.91
N GLY A 178 3.91 -7.26 5.08
CA GLY A 178 3.35 -6.52 6.20
C GLY A 178 3.15 -5.03 5.95
N SER A 179 3.86 -4.42 4.98
CA SER A 179 3.63 -3.03 4.58
C SER A 179 2.29 -2.89 3.89
N ASN A 180 1.99 -3.73 2.90
CA ASN A 180 0.72 -3.74 2.19
C ASN A 180 -0.49 -4.01 3.10
N GLU A 181 -0.37 -4.95 4.05
CA GLU A 181 -1.47 -5.23 4.97
C GLU A 181 -1.88 -3.99 5.77
N ASN A 182 -0.90 -3.23 6.26
CA ASN A 182 -1.16 -2.00 7.00
C ASN A 182 -1.73 -0.89 6.10
N GLN A 183 -1.23 -0.76 4.88
CA GLN A 183 -1.74 0.23 3.92
C GLN A 183 -3.16 -0.11 3.47
N ASN A 184 -3.44 -1.37 3.19
CA ASN A 184 -4.79 -1.81 2.84
C ASN A 184 -5.80 -1.50 3.96
N LYS A 185 -5.39 -1.52 5.24
CA LYS A 185 -6.25 -1.06 6.36
C LYS A 185 -6.58 0.44 6.24
N LEU A 186 -5.63 1.27 5.78
CA LEU A 186 -5.87 2.70 5.55
C LEU A 186 -6.81 2.92 4.36
N ILE A 187 -6.59 2.24 3.24
CA ILE A 187 -7.50 2.26 2.09
C ILE A 187 -8.91 1.88 2.52
N ARG A 188 -9.05 0.82 3.31
CA ARG A 188 -10.35 0.30 3.80
C ARG A 188 -11.07 1.23 4.78
N ARG A 189 -10.43 2.24 5.33
CA ARG A 189 -11.10 3.32 6.09
C ARG A 189 -11.95 4.21 5.18
N HIS A 190 -11.50 4.46 3.97
CA HIS A 190 -12.18 5.29 2.99
C HIS A 190 -13.09 4.46 2.07
N ILE A 191 -12.66 3.24 1.75
CA ILE A 191 -13.37 2.32 0.89
C ILE A 191 -13.59 1.00 1.66
N PRO A 192 -14.67 0.89 2.45
CA PRO A 192 -14.98 -0.31 3.22
C PRO A 192 -15.06 -1.57 2.34
N LYS A 193 -14.83 -2.75 2.94
CA LYS A 193 -15.02 -4.03 2.25
C LYS A 193 -16.45 -4.15 1.73
N GLY A 194 -16.61 -4.57 0.49
CA GLY A 194 -17.92 -4.66 -0.15
C GLY A 194 -18.36 -3.39 -0.90
N SER A 195 -17.52 -2.34 -0.95
CA SER A 195 -17.79 -1.17 -1.79
C SER A 195 -17.70 -1.51 -3.27
N ASN A 196 -18.54 -0.85 -4.08
CA ASN A 196 -18.46 -0.93 -5.54
C ASN A 196 -17.46 0.11 -6.05
N PHE A 197 -16.37 -0.36 -6.69
CA PHE A 197 -15.34 0.52 -7.25
C PHE A 197 -15.71 1.11 -8.60
N ASP A 198 -16.69 0.55 -9.28
CA ASP A 198 -17.13 1.06 -10.58
C ASP A 198 -17.67 2.49 -10.45
N ASN A 199 -18.33 2.77 -9.32
CA ASN A 199 -18.89 4.08 -9.00
C ASN A 199 -17.86 5.07 -8.42
N LYS A 200 -16.62 4.65 -8.19
CA LYS A 200 -15.58 5.52 -7.66
C LYS A 200 -14.88 6.28 -8.77
N THR A 201 -14.83 7.61 -8.64
CA THR A 201 -14.16 8.48 -9.59
C THR A 201 -12.63 8.44 -9.38
N ASP A 202 -11.88 8.86 -10.41
CA ASP A 202 -10.44 9.02 -10.29
C ASP A 202 -10.06 10.13 -9.30
N VAL A 203 -10.92 11.12 -9.13
CA VAL A 203 -10.74 12.19 -8.14
C VAL A 203 -10.81 11.62 -6.72
N GLU A 204 -11.82 10.78 -6.42
CA GLU A 204 -11.94 10.13 -5.11
C GLU A 204 -10.73 9.24 -4.82
N LYS A 205 -10.30 8.43 -5.80
CA LYS A 205 -9.10 7.59 -5.69
C LYS A 205 -7.86 8.43 -5.36
N THR A 206 -7.64 9.51 -6.12
CA THR A 206 -6.50 10.41 -5.92
C THR A 206 -6.55 11.12 -4.57
N SER A 207 -7.73 11.48 -4.09
CA SER A 207 -7.90 12.08 -2.76
C SER A 207 -7.53 11.10 -1.65
N ILE A 208 -7.90 9.81 -1.79
CA ILE A 208 -7.56 8.76 -0.84
C ILE A 208 -6.04 8.51 -0.84
N GLU A 209 -5.43 8.38 -2.01
CA GLU A 209 -3.98 8.22 -2.16
C GLU A 209 -3.22 9.39 -1.51
N LYS A 210 -3.62 10.63 -1.80
CA LYS A 210 -3.04 11.83 -1.17
C LYS A 210 -3.20 11.81 0.34
N TRP A 211 -4.38 11.46 0.85
CA TRP A 211 -4.62 11.40 2.28
C TRP A 211 -3.70 10.37 2.95
N ILE A 212 -3.59 9.17 2.39
CA ILE A 212 -2.72 8.10 2.91
C ILE A 212 -1.26 8.55 2.93
N ASN A 213 -0.80 9.19 1.87
CA ASN A 213 0.60 9.59 1.71
C ASN A 213 0.98 10.80 2.56
N ASN A 214 0.02 11.67 2.88
CA ASN A 214 0.22 12.81 3.79
C ASN A 214 -0.05 12.47 5.26
N TYR A 215 -0.50 11.25 5.56
CA TYR A 215 -0.78 10.83 6.94
C TYR A 215 0.52 10.66 7.73
N PRO A 216 0.72 11.41 8.86
CA PRO A 216 1.93 11.32 9.66
C PRO A 216 2.06 9.93 10.31
N ARG A 217 3.25 9.33 10.25
CA ARG A 217 3.49 7.97 10.74
C ARG A 217 4.56 7.93 11.81
N LYS A 218 4.24 7.32 12.96
CA LYS A 218 5.21 7.15 14.05
C LYS A 218 6.49 6.44 13.58
N ILE A 219 6.36 5.42 12.72
CA ILE A 219 7.51 4.67 12.17
C ILE A 219 8.44 5.52 11.29
N LEU A 220 7.92 6.64 10.77
CA LEU A 220 8.67 7.61 9.95
C LEU A 220 9.06 8.86 10.77
N GLY A 221 9.12 8.76 12.10
CA GLY A 221 9.41 9.91 12.96
C GLY A 221 8.33 11.00 12.89
N TRP A 222 7.09 10.65 12.65
CA TRP A 222 5.95 11.54 12.45
C TRP A 222 5.95 12.36 11.15
N LYS A 223 6.91 12.10 10.26
CA LYS A 223 6.85 12.60 8.89
C LYS A 223 5.78 11.86 8.07
N SER A 224 5.36 12.49 6.97
CA SER A 224 4.49 11.84 5.98
C SER A 224 5.30 10.92 5.04
N SER A 225 4.63 9.95 4.43
CA SER A 225 5.24 9.12 3.39
C SER A 225 5.67 9.94 2.19
N GLN A 226 4.86 10.95 1.82
CA GLN A 226 5.12 11.85 0.71
C GLN A 226 6.42 12.65 0.90
N ASP A 227 6.67 13.15 2.12
CA ASP A 227 7.88 13.93 2.40
C ASP A 227 9.13 13.07 2.20
N ILE A 228 9.14 11.87 2.83
CA ILE A 228 10.31 10.97 2.75
C ILE A 228 10.50 10.44 1.33
N PHE A 229 9.43 10.12 0.63
CA PHE A 229 9.51 9.68 -0.76
C PHE A 229 10.11 10.78 -1.66
N SER A 230 9.70 12.03 -1.46
CA SER A 230 10.23 13.16 -2.20
C SER A 230 11.70 13.41 -1.89
N GLU A 231 12.14 13.22 -0.62
CA GLU A 231 13.55 13.28 -0.23
C GLU A 231 14.38 12.19 -0.94
N GLU A 232 13.88 10.96 -1.03
CA GLU A 232 14.58 9.86 -1.72
C GLU A 232 14.64 10.07 -3.24
N LEU A 233 13.57 10.58 -3.84
CA LEU A 233 13.57 10.91 -5.28
C LEU A 233 14.60 11.96 -5.67
N LYS A 234 14.82 12.97 -4.82
CA LYS A 234 15.85 14.00 -5.06
C LYS A 234 17.27 13.44 -5.10
N LYS A 235 17.51 12.26 -4.54
CA LYS A 235 18.83 11.59 -4.60
C LYS A 235 19.04 10.85 -5.92
N ILE A 236 17.99 10.60 -6.67
CA ILE A 236 17.98 9.91 -7.96
C ILE A 236 17.90 10.91 -9.13
N CYS A 237 17.35 12.07 -8.88
CA CYS A 237 17.25 13.19 -9.82
C CYS A 237 18.41 14.14 -9.65
#